data_3542bb28c2e54b9f5edc2b083825282b
#
_entry.id   3542bb28c2e54b9f5edc2b083825282b
#
_cell.length_a   1.000
_cell.length_b   1.000
_cell.length_c   1.000
_cell.angle_alpha   90.00
_cell.angle_beta   90.00
_cell.angle_gamma   90.00
#
_symmetry.space_group_name_H-M   'P 1'
#
loop_
_entity.id
_entity.type
_entity.pdbx_description
1 polymer ?
#
loop_
_entity_poly.entity_id
_entity_poly.type
_entity_poly.pdbx_seq_one_letter_code
_entity_poly.pdbx_strand_id
1 'polypeptide(L)'
;MYAINYKTLIVQALGFEPTADQQHAIDTFAEFLADRDDHVAMLLRGSAGTGKTTLSGAIVRTMLALKQRVVLLAPTGRAAKVFALNSGVPASTIHRRIYRQQSLGGSFSLAPNMMTDTLFLVDESSMIANEGLRESVFGTGCLLDDLVQFVYSGRNCRLVLIGDKAQLPPVGEEESPALSSAFISGYGLTVYESDLREVLRQSQQSGILYNATVIRQMIAHDEATALPKIRFSGFPDIVCVPGDELIETLATSYSQVGMDETMVVTRSNKRANIYNQGIRNQVLWREEELTSGDWLMVVKNSYYWTEQKKAEDTSAPAFIANGDRAVIQRVRNRRDLYGFHFVDLWLQFPDYDNYELQVTALTDTLATEAPALTREQSQQLFDEVMADYADVRTKPERYKRLKADPFYNALQIKYAYAVTCHKAQGGQWAHVYVDQGYMTDEMLTPDYIHWLYTAFTRATEKLFLVNWPKTQTEE
;
A
#
# COMPACT_ATOMS: atom_id res chain seq x y z
N MET A 1 -4.76 43.41 7.89
CA MET A 1 -5.08 41.99 7.71
C MET A 1 -4.06 41.22 8.58
N TYR A 2 -4.46 40.61 9.70
CA TYR A 2 -3.55 39.86 10.55
C TYR A 2 -3.03 38.68 9.74
N ALA A 3 -1.70 38.54 9.62
CA ALA A 3 -1.10 37.35 8.99
C ALA A 3 -1.58 36.13 9.76
N ILE A 4 -2.13 35.13 9.06
CA ILE A 4 -2.56 33.88 9.67
C ILE A 4 -1.32 33.23 10.28
N ASN A 5 -1.35 32.99 11.58
CA ASN A 5 -0.24 32.30 12.24
C ASN A 5 -0.46 30.78 12.18
N TYR A 6 -0.11 30.20 11.03
CA TYR A 6 -0.21 28.77 10.80
C TYR A 6 0.52 27.96 11.89
N LYS A 7 1.70 28.42 12.32
CA LYS A 7 2.53 27.72 13.32
C LYS A 7 1.76 27.50 14.63
N THR A 8 1.20 28.56 15.19
CA THR A 8 0.43 28.47 16.45
C THR A 8 -0.79 27.57 16.30
N LEU A 9 -1.51 27.66 15.17
CA LEU A 9 -2.73 26.88 14.94
C LEU A 9 -2.42 25.39 14.78
N ILE A 10 -1.31 25.02 14.12
CA ILE A 10 -0.90 23.63 13.97
C ILE A 10 -0.48 23.04 15.33
N VAL A 11 0.28 23.80 16.13
CA VAL A 11 0.66 23.37 17.50
C VAL A 11 -0.58 23.16 18.38
N GLN A 12 -1.57 24.06 18.29
CA GLN A 12 -2.85 23.87 18.99
C GLN A 12 -3.59 22.64 18.53
N ALA A 13 -3.64 22.37 17.21
CA ALA A 13 -4.27 21.20 16.63
C ALA A 13 -3.51 19.90 16.94
N LEU A 14 -2.19 19.97 17.18
CA LEU A 14 -1.36 18.85 17.63
C LEU A 14 -1.76 18.39 19.04
N GLY A 15 -2.06 19.33 19.94
CA GLY A 15 -2.56 19.05 21.28
C GLY A 15 -1.50 18.71 22.33
N PHE A 16 -0.22 18.75 21.96
CA PHE A 16 0.94 18.55 22.85
C PHE A 16 2.11 19.40 22.36
N GLU A 17 3.16 19.51 23.17
CA GLU A 17 4.38 20.23 22.78
C GLU A 17 5.12 19.46 21.69
N PRO A 18 5.38 20.08 20.52
CA PRO A 18 6.09 19.43 19.43
C PRO A 18 7.54 19.15 19.80
N THR A 19 8.12 18.07 19.28
CA THR A 19 9.56 17.85 19.31
C THR A 19 10.30 18.91 18.48
N ALA A 20 11.63 19.00 18.62
CA ALA A 20 12.41 19.96 17.82
C ALA A 20 12.22 19.74 16.32
N ASP A 21 12.22 18.48 15.86
CA ASP A 21 11.99 18.13 14.45
C ASP A 21 10.57 18.48 13.99
N GLN A 22 9.57 18.21 14.84
CA GLN A 22 8.17 18.55 14.53
C GLN A 22 7.98 20.07 14.48
N GLN A 23 8.61 20.83 15.36
CA GLN A 23 8.57 22.28 15.32
C GLN A 23 9.21 22.82 14.04
N HIS A 24 10.38 22.28 13.66
CA HIS A 24 11.03 22.62 12.39
C HIS A 24 10.13 22.29 11.19
N ALA A 25 9.45 21.15 11.19
CA ALA A 25 8.51 20.78 10.13
C ALA A 25 7.31 21.75 10.04
N ILE A 26 6.80 22.21 11.19
CA ILE A 26 5.72 23.21 11.25
C ILE A 26 6.22 24.56 10.70
N ASP A 27 7.45 24.95 11.03
CA ASP A 27 8.07 26.18 10.54
C ASP A 27 8.26 26.14 9.03
N THR A 28 8.82 25.05 8.52
CA THR A 28 9.02 24.79 7.08
C THR A 28 7.69 24.75 6.33
N PHE A 29 6.66 24.12 6.89
CA PHE A 29 5.33 24.08 6.29
C PHE A 29 4.70 25.49 6.20
N ALA A 30 4.88 26.31 7.23
CA ALA A 30 4.39 27.71 7.20
C ALA A 30 5.11 28.55 6.15
N GLU A 31 6.42 28.36 5.95
CA GLU A 31 7.20 29.01 4.89
C GLU A 31 6.75 28.55 3.50
N PHE A 32 6.59 27.24 3.31
CA PHE A 32 6.05 26.62 2.09
C PHE A 32 4.68 27.19 1.71
N LEU A 33 3.77 27.39 2.69
CA LEU A 33 2.46 27.99 2.42
C LEU A 33 2.53 29.50 2.12
N ALA A 34 3.51 30.19 2.68
CA ALA A 34 3.68 31.64 2.53
C ALA A 34 4.41 32.02 1.23
N ASP A 35 5.02 31.04 0.55
CA ASP A 35 5.71 31.29 -0.71
C ASP A 35 4.72 31.86 -1.76
N ARG A 36 5.18 32.85 -2.52
CA ARG A 36 4.38 33.46 -3.59
C ARG A 36 4.40 32.67 -4.88
N ASP A 37 5.43 31.84 -5.05
CA ASP A 37 5.50 30.91 -6.15
C ASP A 37 4.54 29.74 -5.87
N ASP A 38 3.76 29.34 -6.85
CA ASP A 38 2.87 28.17 -6.79
C ASP A 38 3.58 26.89 -7.26
N HIS A 39 4.80 27.00 -7.82
CA HIS A 39 5.65 25.86 -8.20
C HIS A 39 6.55 25.41 -7.04
N VAL A 40 5.95 25.17 -5.89
CA VAL A 40 6.61 24.71 -4.67
C VAL A 40 6.06 23.36 -4.21
N ALA A 41 6.92 22.50 -3.75
CA ALA A 41 6.55 21.21 -3.14
C ALA A 41 7.20 21.07 -1.75
N MET A 42 6.60 20.26 -0.88
CA MET A 42 7.18 19.94 0.42
C MET A 42 7.36 18.43 0.59
N LEU A 43 8.53 18.03 1.07
CA LEU A 43 8.83 16.67 1.50
C LEU A 43 8.82 16.62 3.02
N LEU A 44 7.88 15.87 3.59
CA LEU A 44 7.83 15.56 5.02
C LEU A 44 8.23 14.10 5.22
N ARG A 45 9.49 13.89 5.56
CA ARG A 45 10.04 12.56 5.75
C ARG A 45 10.16 12.24 7.24
N GLY A 46 10.03 10.99 7.59
CA GLY A 46 10.23 10.56 8.97
C GLY A 46 10.04 9.06 9.11
N SER A 47 10.66 8.50 10.13
CA SER A 47 10.61 7.08 10.42
C SER A 47 9.35 6.69 11.21
N ALA A 48 9.18 5.39 11.44
CA ALA A 48 8.17 4.90 12.38
C ALA A 48 8.37 5.52 13.77
N GLY A 49 7.27 5.90 14.43
CA GLY A 49 7.31 6.48 15.78
C GLY A 49 7.72 7.95 15.90
N THR A 50 8.03 8.65 14.80
CA THR A 50 8.39 10.07 14.82
C THR A 50 7.21 11.03 14.78
N GLY A 51 5.97 10.48 14.65
CA GLY A 51 4.75 11.26 14.68
C GLY A 51 4.35 11.92 13.35
N LYS A 52 4.83 11.41 12.19
CA LYS A 52 4.41 11.87 10.85
C LYS A 52 2.89 11.96 10.73
N THR A 53 2.20 10.86 11.04
CA THR A 53 0.75 10.74 10.91
C THR A 53 0.02 11.73 11.83
N THR A 54 0.52 11.94 13.04
CA THR A 54 -0.06 12.88 13.99
C THR A 54 0.12 14.32 13.53
N LEU A 55 1.31 14.65 13.03
CA LEU A 55 1.62 15.99 12.50
C LEU A 55 0.82 16.28 11.24
N SER A 56 0.76 15.34 10.29
CA SER A 56 -0.04 15.51 9.06
C SER A 56 -1.53 15.66 9.38
N GLY A 57 -2.05 14.90 10.35
CA GLY A 57 -3.41 15.07 10.85
C GLY A 57 -3.66 16.47 11.47
N ALA A 58 -2.72 17.00 12.23
CA ALA A 58 -2.81 18.36 12.79
C ALA A 58 -2.78 19.42 11.68
N ILE A 59 -1.92 19.27 10.69
CA ILE A 59 -1.88 20.12 9.49
C ILE A 59 -3.24 20.12 8.78
N VAL A 60 -3.79 18.94 8.50
CA VAL A 60 -5.08 18.78 7.81
C VAL A 60 -6.21 19.47 8.60
N ARG A 61 -6.32 19.22 9.91
CA ARG A 61 -7.33 19.86 10.77
C ARG A 61 -7.20 21.39 10.76
N THR A 62 -5.98 21.91 10.82
CA THR A 62 -5.72 23.35 10.76
C THR A 62 -6.16 23.95 9.43
N MET A 63 -5.79 23.30 8.30
CA MET A 63 -6.18 23.78 6.98
C MET A 63 -7.70 23.83 6.81
N LEU A 64 -8.42 22.80 7.26
CA LEU A 64 -9.88 22.76 7.23
C LEU A 64 -10.52 23.82 8.11
N ALA A 65 -10.00 24.06 9.32
CA ALA A 65 -10.47 25.13 10.21
C ALA A 65 -10.31 26.52 9.56
N LEU A 66 -9.29 26.69 8.74
CA LEU A 66 -9.06 27.89 7.93
C LEU A 66 -9.84 27.91 6.61
N LYS A 67 -10.71 26.92 6.36
CA LYS A 67 -11.49 26.76 5.12
C LYS A 67 -10.61 26.63 3.86
N GLN A 68 -9.39 26.15 4.02
CA GLN A 68 -8.51 25.80 2.90
C GLN A 68 -8.94 24.46 2.31
N ARG A 69 -8.84 24.34 0.99
CA ARG A 69 -9.14 23.08 0.29
C ARG A 69 -7.98 22.11 0.45
N VAL A 70 -8.30 20.90 0.90
CA VAL A 70 -7.32 19.82 1.11
C VAL A 70 -7.78 18.58 0.37
N VAL A 71 -6.85 17.90 -0.28
CA VAL A 71 -7.06 16.61 -0.92
C VAL A 71 -6.05 15.62 -0.34
N LEU A 72 -6.54 14.52 0.24
CA LEU A 72 -5.72 13.47 0.83
C LEU A 72 -5.63 12.28 -0.11
N LEU A 73 -4.40 11.86 -0.40
CA LEU A 73 -4.09 10.79 -1.33
C LEU A 73 -3.13 9.77 -0.71
N ALA A 74 -3.20 8.54 -1.21
CA ALA A 74 -2.22 7.50 -0.92
C ALA A 74 -2.06 6.55 -2.12
N PRO A 75 -0.97 5.76 -2.21
CA PRO A 75 -0.75 4.83 -3.32
C PRO A 75 -1.75 3.68 -3.35
N THR A 76 -2.21 3.20 -2.19
CA THR A 76 -3.09 2.03 -2.05
C THR A 76 -4.39 2.36 -1.31
N GLY A 77 -5.42 1.50 -1.48
CA GLY A 77 -6.71 1.64 -0.76
C GLY A 77 -6.53 1.57 0.75
N ARG A 78 -5.71 0.62 1.24
CA ARG A 78 -5.44 0.47 2.69
C ARG A 78 -4.73 1.70 3.27
N ALA A 79 -3.72 2.22 2.59
CA ALA A 79 -3.02 3.44 3.01
C ALA A 79 -3.97 4.66 3.02
N ALA A 80 -4.84 4.80 2.01
CA ALA A 80 -5.85 5.84 1.97
C ALA A 80 -6.83 5.75 3.15
N LYS A 81 -7.29 4.54 3.49
CA LYS A 81 -8.15 4.31 4.66
C LYS A 81 -7.47 4.70 5.97
N VAL A 82 -6.22 4.27 6.17
CA VAL A 82 -5.43 4.64 7.36
C VAL A 82 -5.24 6.17 7.44
N PHE A 83 -4.92 6.80 6.32
CA PHE A 83 -4.77 8.26 6.27
C PHE A 83 -6.09 8.99 6.60
N ALA A 84 -7.21 8.50 6.06
CA ALA A 84 -8.53 9.06 6.36
C ALA A 84 -8.89 8.94 7.85
N LEU A 85 -8.66 7.77 8.46
CA LEU A 85 -8.91 7.55 9.89
C LEU A 85 -8.10 8.50 10.79
N ASN A 86 -6.82 8.69 10.48
CA ASN A 86 -5.93 9.53 11.28
C ASN A 86 -6.17 11.04 11.10
N SER A 87 -6.63 11.46 9.93
CA SER A 87 -6.91 12.87 9.63
C SER A 87 -8.35 13.29 9.91
N GLY A 88 -9.27 12.34 10.02
CA GLY A 88 -10.71 12.59 10.16
C GLY A 88 -11.38 13.10 8.87
N VAL A 89 -10.73 12.92 7.72
CA VAL A 89 -11.18 13.42 6.41
C VAL A 89 -11.05 12.32 5.36
N PRO A 90 -12.00 12.20 4.42
CA PRO A 90 -11.89 11.20 3.37
C PRO A 90 -10.60 11.33 2.56
N ALA A 91 -9.91 10.21 2.36
CA ALA A 91 -8.77 10.09 1.47
C ALA A 91 -9.08 9.13 0.32
N SER A 92 -8.36 9.24 -0.78
CA SER A 92 -8.52 8.35 -1.92
C SER A 92 -7.16 7.87 -2.45
N THR A 93 -7.19 6.84 -3.29
CA THR A 93 -5.95 6.47 -3.98
C THR A 93 -5.57 7.52 -5.02
N ILE A 94 -4.25 7.68 -5.26
CA ILE A 94 -3.73 8.56 -6.30
C ILE A 94 -4.41 8.23 -7.62
N HIS A 95 -4.41 6.96 -8.03
CA HIS A 95 -5.01 6.52 -9.29
C HIS A 95 -6.47 6.95 -9.44
N ARG A 96 -7.28 6.76 -8.40
CA ARG A 96 -8.70 7.17 -8.42
C ARG A 96 -8.87 8.67 -8.62
N ARG A 97 -7.93 9.47 -8.13
CA ARG A 97 -8.02 10.94 -8.17
C ARG A 97 -7.56 11.53 -9.48
N ILE A 98 -6.43 11.04 -10.02
CA ILE A 98 -5.76 11.70 -11.14
C ILE A 98 -6.13 11.12 -12.50
N TYR A 99 -6.67 9.89 -12.57
CA TYR A 99 -7.00 9.25 -13.83
C TYR A 99 -8.51 9.17 -14.06
N ARG A 100 -8.86 9.25 -15.33
CA ARG A 100 -10.21 8.93 -15.84
C ARG A 100 -10.10 8.05 -17.06
N GLN A 101 -11.08 7.19 -17.21
CA GLN A 101 -11.20 6.33 -18.37
C GLN A 101 -11.75 7.14 -19.55
N GLN A 102 -11.18 6.98 -20.73
CA GLN A 102 -11.63 7.70 -21.94
C GLN A 102 -12.69 6.92 -22.73
N SER A 103 -12.69 5.58 -22.65
CA SER A 103 -13.64 4.72 -23.35
C SER A 103 -13.74 3.36 -22.67
N LEU A 104 -14.87 2.66 -22.87
CA LEU A 104 -15.05 1.28 -22.41
C LEU A 104 -13.89 0.38 -22.86
N GLY A 105 -13.12 -0.16 -21.90
CA GLY A 105 -11.94 -0.99 -22.16
C GLY A 105 -10.74 -0.25 -22.74
N GLY A 106 -10.69 1.08 -22.66
CA GLY A 106 -9.59 1.93 -23.11
C GLY A 106 -8.55 2.21 -22.03
N SER A 107 -7.47 2.91 -22.43
CA SER A 107 -6.46 3.44 -21.51
C SER A 107 -7.05 4.54 -20.61
N PHE A 108 -6.47 4.66 -19.43
CA PHE A 108 -6.78 5.75 -18.51
C PHE A 108 -5.89 6.95 -18.85
N SER A 109 -6.50 8.09 -19.08
CA SER A 109 -5.77 9.35 -19.27
C SER A 109 -5.81 10.18 -17.99
N LEU A 110 -4.85 11.09 -17.89
CA LEU A 110 -4.83 12.07 -16.83
C LEU A 110 -6.10 12.92 -16.88
N ALA A 111 -6.81 13.04 -15.76
CA ALA A 111 -7.98 13.90 -15.65
C ALA A 111 -7.54 15.37 -15.63
N PRO A 112 -8.33 16.31 -16.16
CA PRO A 112 -8.06 17.71 -15.97
C PRO A 112 -8.22 18.09 -14.49
N ASN A 113 -7.23 18.79 -13.92
CA ASN A 113 -7.35 19.33 -12.57
C ASN A 113 -8.10 20.67 -12.60
N MET A 114 -9.36 20.64 -12.24
CA MET A 114 -10.22 21.84 -12.17
C MET A 114 -10.16 22.52 -10.79
N MET A 115 -9.24 22.08 -9.91
CA MET A 115 -9.13 22.62 -8.56
C MET A 115 -8.30 23.90 -8.53
N THR A 116 -8.62 24.75 -7.57
CA THR A 116 -7.93 26.01 -7.31
C THR A 116 -7.62 26.12 -5.83
N ASP A 117 -6.51 26.75 -5.48
CA ASP A 117 -6.11 27.02 -4.09
C ASP A 117 -6.19 25.76 -3.21
N THR A 118 -5.65 24.67 -3.73
CA THR A 118 -5.80 23.32 -3.11
C THR A 118 -4.47 22.74 -2.69
N LEU A 119 -4.41 22.27 -1.46
CA LEU A 119 -3.29 21.55 -0.90
C LEU A 119 -3.50 20.03 -1.06
N PHE A 120 -2.62 19.39 -1.80
CA PHE A 120 -2.58 17.93 -1.94
C PHE A 120 -1.57 17.36 -0.95
N LEU A 121 -2.02 16.45 -0.08
CA LEU A 121 -1.14 15.68 0.79
C LEU A 121 -1.19 14.22 0.36
N VAL A 122 -0.01 13.65 0.14
CA VAL A 122 0.15 12.27 -0.29
C VAL A 122 0.94 11.52 0.78
N ASP A 123 0.29 10.57 1.46
CA ASP A 123 0.95 9.72 2.44
C ASP A 123 1.49 8.45 1.78
N GLU A 124 2.40 7.75 2.47
CA GLU A 124 3.13 6.57 1.96
C GLU A 124 3.80 6.80 0.60
N SER A 125 4.33 8.02 0.40
CA SER A 125 4.96 8.42 -0.87
C SER A 125 6.20 7.60 -1.23
N SER A 126 6.78 6.85 -0.28
CA SER A 126 7.88 5.90 -0.52
C SER A 126 7.54 4.82 -1.56
N MET A 127 6.25 4.55 -1.77
CA MET A 127 5.77 3.53 -2.72
C MET A 127 5.56 4.06 -4.15
N ILE A 128 5.71 5.36 -4.38
CA ILE A 128 5.41 5.97 -5.68
C ILE A 128 6.61 5.78 -6.61
N ALA A 129 6.41 4.95 -7.64
CA ALA A 129 7.43 4.69 -8.66
C ALA A 129 7.48 5.78 -9.73
N ASN A 130 8.67 5.96 -10.29
CA ASN A 130 8.85 6.79 -11.49
C ASN A 130 9.35 6.00 -12.70
N GLU A 131 9.74 4.74 -12.56
CA GLU A 131 9.99 3.90 -13.71
C GLU A 131 8.67 3.55 -14.42
N GLY A 132 8.61 3.88 -15.71
CA GLY A 132 7.45 3.61 -16.56
C GLY A 132 7.28 2.11 -16.79
N LEU A 133 6.19 1.55 -16.33
CA LEU A 133 5.75 0.22 -16.72
C LEU A 133 5.33 0.29 -18.21
N ARG A 134 6.13 -0.25 -19.12
CA ARG A 134 5.88 -0.25 -20.60
C ARG A 134 4.50 -0.79 -21.00
N GLU A 135 3.82 -1.47 -20.11
CA GLU A 135 2.47 -2.04 -20.29
C GLU A 135 1.42 -1.35 -19.39
N SER A 136 1.71 -0.17 -18.82
CA SER A 136 0.74 0.56 -18.01
C SER A 136 -0.43 1.05 -18.86
N VAL A 137 -1.63 0.81 -18.37
CA VAL A 137 -2.87 1.36 -18.96
C VAL A 137 -3.17 2.78 -18.46
N PHE A 138 -2.34 3.31 -17.55
CA PHE A 138 -2.51 4.63 -16.94
C PHE A 138 -1.53 5.65 -17.51
N GLY A 139 -2.03 6.79 -17.93
CA GLY A 139 -1.29 7.99 -18.28
C GLY A 139 0.00 7.75 -19.06
N THR A 140 1.10 8.26 -18.53
CA THR A 140 2.44 8.05 -19.08
C THR A 140 3.04 6.69 -18.67
N GLY A 141 2.46 6.01 -17.70
CA GLY A 141 3.03 4.85 -17.03
C GLY A 141 3.92 5.19 -15.83
N CYS A 142 4.24 6.46 -15.63
CA CYS A 142 5.05 6.98 -14.52
C CYS A 142 4.12 7.69 -13.52
N LEU A 143 3.82 7.04 -12.42
CA LEU A 143 2.82 7.56 -11.47
C LEU A 143 3.24 8.90 -10.85
N LEU A 144 4.53 9.09 -10.58
CA LEU A 144 5.03 10.34 -10.02
C LEU A 144 4.93 11.50 -11.01
N ASP A 145 5.32 11.29 -12.27
CA ASP A 145 5.18 12.28 -13.34
C ASP A 145 3.73 12.72 -13.49
N ASP A 146 2.82 11.75 -13.58
CA ASP A 146 1.39 11.99 -13.74
C ASP A 146 0.79 12.73 -12.53
N LEU A 147 1.22 12.40 -11.31
CA LEU A 147 0.79 13.08 -10.08
C LEU A 147 1.24 14.55 -10.09
N VAL A 148 2.53 14.80 -10.37
CA VAL A 148 3.08 16.16 -10.43
C VAL A 148 2.37 16.97 -11.53
N GLN A 149 2.25 16.42 -12.73
CA GLN A 149 1.55 17.07 -13.83
C GLN A 149 0.08 17.37 -13.46
N PHE A 150 -0.62 16.44 -12.81
CA PHE A 150 -2.01 16.67 -12.38
C PHE A 150 -2.09 17.81 -11.38
N VAL A 151 -1.30 17.79 -10.31
CA VAL A 151 -1.37 18.81 -9.26
C VAL A 151 -1.11 20.21 -9.83
N TYR A 152 0.00 20.37 -10.56
CA TYR A 152 0.42 21.70 -11.05
C TYR A 152 -0.28 22.15 -12.34
N SER A 153 -1.13 21.31 -12.95
CA SER A 153 -2.08 21.77 -13.97
C SER A 153 -3.27 22.55 -13.37
N GLY A 154 -3.51 22.44 -12.06
CA GLY A 154 -4.47 23.25 -11.34
C GLY A 154 -3.91 24.64 -11.00
N ARG A 155 -4.79 25.58 -10.66
CA ARG A 155 -4.37 26.95 -10.32
C ARG A 155 -4.06 27.06 -8.82
N ASN A 156 -2.84 27.52 -8.48
CA ASN A 156 -2.36 27.66 -7.10
C ASN A 156 -2.58 26.38 -6.27
N CYS A 157 -2.24 25.22 -6.88
CA CYS A 157 -2.25 23.93 -6.21
C CYS A 157 -0.84 23.59 -5.72
N ARG A 158 -0.74 22.97 -4.56
CA ARG A 158 0.53 22.64 -3.91
C ARG A 158 0.56 21.20 -3.50
N LEU A 159 1.76 20.59 -3.47
CA LEU A 159 1.99 19.18 -3.16
C LEU A 159 2.84 19.01 -1.92
N VAL A 160 2.37 18.18 -0.99
CA VAL A 160 3.15 17.67 0.15
C VAL A 160 3.25 16.16 0.00
N LEU A 161 4.47 15.65 -0.09
CA LEU A 161 4.79 14.23 -0.14
C LEU A 161 5.28 13.78 1.22
N ILE A 162 4.59 12.81 1.82
CA ILE A 162 4.84 12.30 3.17
C ILE A 162 5.29 10.85 3.07
N GLY A 163 6.38 10.48 3.74
CA GLY A 163 6.84 9.10 3.68
C GLY A 163 8.07 8.80 4.52
N ASP A 164 8.60 7.61 4.36
CA ASP A 164 9.74 7.09 5.10
C ASP A 164 10.76 6.48 4.13
N LYS A 165 11.95 7.10 4.05
CA LYS A 165 13.04 6.63 3.19
C LYS A 165 13.66 5.29 3.64
N ALA A 166 13.44 4.89 4.89
CA ALA A 166 13.95 3.62 5.39
C ALA A 166 13.08 2.42 4.98
N GLN A 167 11.83 2.66 4.53
CA GLN A 167 10.98 1.62 3.96
C GLN A 167 11.51 1.15 2.60
N LEU A 168 11.02 0.00 2.15
CA LEU A 168 11.32 -0.53 0.82
C LEU A 168 10.99 0.52 -0.25
N PRO A 169 11.92 0.83 -1.17
CA PRO A 169 11.61 1.64 -2.34
C PRO A 169 10.66 0.89 -3.29
N PRO A 170 10.12 1.57 -4.31
CA PRO A 170 9.36 0.90 -5.36
C PRO A 170 10.17 -0.20 -6.04
N VAL A 171 9.47 -1.23 -6.52
CA VAL A 171 10.13 -2.36 -7.20
C VAL A 171 10.89 -1.88 -8.44
N GLY A 172 12.19 -2.20 -8.49
CA GLY A 172 13.08 -1.81 -9.58
C GLY A 172 13.84 -0.50 -9.35
N GLU A 173 13.56 0.21 -8.26
CA GLU A 173 14.24 1.46 -7.90
C GLU A 173 15.11 1.27 -6.64
N GLU A 174 16.29 1.89 -6.61
CA GLU A 174 17.22 1.83 -5.45
C GLU A 174 16.78 2.77 -4.33
N GLU A 175 16.13 3.88 -4.67
CA GLU A 175 15.60 4.88 -3.74
C GLU A 175 14.17 5.26 -4.12
N SER A 176 13.42 5.86 -3.18
CA SER A 176 12.11 6.42 -3.47
C SER A 176 12.24 7.78 -4.20
N PRO A 177 11.89 7.88 -5.49
CA PRO A 177 11.99 9.13 -6.25
C PRO A 177 11.08 10.23 -5.68
N ALA A 178 9.91 9.87 -5.16
CA ALA A 178 8.96 10.81 -4.58
C ALA A 178 9.45 11.45 -3.26
N LEU A 179 10.46 10.86 -2.60
CA LEU A 179 11.06 11.40 -1.36
C LEU A 179 12.46 11.98 -1.60
N SER A 180 12.93 12.06 -2.85
CA SER A 180 14.20 12.66 -3.24
C SER A 180 14.00 14.12 -3.65
N SER A 181 14.62 15.05 -2.91
CA SER A 181 14.54 16.48 -3.25
C SER A 181 15.17 16.79 -4.61
N ALA A 182 16.26 16.13 -4.94
CA ALA A 182 16.89 16.29 -6.25
C ALA A 182 15.96 15.85 -7.38
N PHE A 183 15.22 14.75 -7.20
CA PHE A 183 14.28 14.25 -8.18
C PHE A 183 13.09 15.20 -8.35
N ILE A 184 12.47 15.63 -7.23
CA ILE A 184 11.32 16.55 -7.26
C ILE A 184 11.72 17.93 -7.81
N SER A 185 12.92 18.43 -7.49
CA SER A 185 13.43 19.68 -8.09
C SER A 185 13.61 19.57 -9.61
N GLY A 186 13.85 18.37 -10.14
CA GLY A 186 13.92 18.11 -11.58
C GLY A 186 12.67 18.47 -12.37
N TYR A 187 11.51 18.54 -11.70
CA TYR A 187 10.25 19.04 -12.29
C TYR A 187 10.16 20.58 -12.35
N GLY A 188 11.21 21.31 -11.98
CA GLY A 188 11.20 22.76 -11.89
C GLY A 188 10.52 23.30 -10.63
N LEU A 189 10.38 22.49 -9.60
CA LEU A 189 9.75 22.85 -8.34
C LEU A 189 10.80 23.30 -7.30
N THR A 190 10.48 24.34 -6.54
CA THR A 190 11.23 24.66 -5.31
C THR A 190 10.79 23.71 -4.20
N VAL A 191 11.74 22.98 -3.60
CA VAL A 191 11.45 21.94 -2.63
C VAL A 191 11.77 22.37 -1.22
N TYR A 192 10.75 22.33 -0.37
CA TYR A 192 10.87 22.48 1.08
C TYR A 192 10.99 21.11 1.71
N GLU A 193 11.96 20.93 2.63
CA GLU A 193 12.25 19.61 3.22
C GLU A 193 12.21 19.65 4.73
N SER A 194 11.64 18.62 5.34
CA SER A 194 11.74 18.38 6.75
C SER A 194 11.84 16.91 7.07
N ASP A 195 12.80 16.54 7.92
CA ASP A 195 13.06 15.18 8.37
C ASP A 195 12.72 15.04 9.86
N LEU A 196 11.76 14.19 10.18
CA LEU A 196 11.45 13.81 11.55
C LEU A 196 12.32 12.61 11.95
N ARG A 197 13.28 12.82 12.80
CA ARG A 197 14.26 11.79 13.25
C ARG A 197 14.03 11.37 14.68
N GLU A 198 13.51 12.28 15.50
CA GLU A 198 13.29 12.09 16.92
C GLU A 198 12.09 11.16 17.17
N VAL A 199 12.33 10.04 17.84
CA VAL A 199 11.31 9.08 18.24
C VAL A 199 10.60 9.57 19.50
N LEU A 200 9.28 9.63 19.49
CA LEU A 200 8.50 10.13 20.62
C LEU A 200 8.73 9.29 21.89
N ARG A 201 8.80 9.95 23.07
CA ARG A 201 9.09 9.30 24.36
C ARG A 201 8.15 8.12 24.69
N GLN A 202 6.87 8.18 24.30
CA GLN A 202 5.93 7.10 24.50
C GLN A 202 6.28 5.83 23.74
N SER A 203 7.05 5.95 22.66
CA SER A 203 7.51 4.82 21.85
C SER A 203 8.80 4.16 22.39
N GLN A 204 9.46 4.73 23.40
CA GLN A 204 10.67 4.16 23.98
C GLN A 204 10.43 2.85 24.76
N GLN A 205 9.17 2.54 25.10
CA GLN A 205 8.80 1.29 25.75
C GLN A 205 8.41 0.19 24.73
N SER A 206 8.45 0.50 23.42
CA SER A 206 8.12 -0.44 22.36
C SER A 206 9.35 -1.12 21.82
N GLY A 207 9.41 -2.45 21.90
CA GLY A 207 10.44 -3.27 21.29
C GLY A 207 10.39 -3.24 19.77
N ILE A 208 9.21 -3.08 19.18
CA ILE A 208 9.03 -2.88 17.74
C ILE A 208 9.80 -1.64 17.30
N LEU A 209 9.57 -0.50 17.95
CA LEU A 209 10.19 0.77 17.58
C LEU A 209 11.67 0.83 17.96
N TYR A 210 12.06 0.20 19.07
CA TYR A 210 13.46 0.06 19.44
C TYR A 210 14.25 -0.65 18.33
N ASN A 211 13.83 -1.86 17.96
CA ASN A 211 14.51 -2.64 16.92
C ASN A 211 14.42 -1.96 15.53
N ALA A 212 13.27 -1.40 15.17
CA ALA A 212 13.15 -0.61 13.94
C ALA A 212 14.12 0.57 13.89
N THR A 213 14.38 1.22 15.04
CA THR A 213 15.35 2.33 15.13
C THR A 213 16.78 1.84 14.91
N VAL A 214 17.15 0.69 15.51
CA VAL A 214 18.47 0.08 15.30
C VAL A 214 18.66 -0.28 13.82
N ILE A 215 17.68 -0.94 13.20
CA ILE A 215 17.72 -1.32 11.77
C ILE A 215 17.83 -0.07 10.89
N ARG A 216 17.10 1.00 11.19
CA ARG A 216 17.18 2.28 10.48
C ARG A 216 18.56 2.93 10.57
N GLN A 217 19.22 2.85 11.74
CA GLN A 217 20.58 3.38 11.90
C GLN A 217 21.56 2.65 10.98
N MET A 218 21.39 1.33 10.80
CA MET A 218 22.20 0.57 9.83
C MET A 218 22.00 1.08 8.39
N ILE A 219 20.76 1.39 8.01
CA ILE A 219 20.45 1.99 6.69
C ILE A 219 21.15 3.35 6.54
N ALA A 220 21.08 4.21 7.57
CA ALA A 220 21.60 5.57 7.51
C ALA A 220 23.12 5.64 7.45
N HIS A 221 23.83 4.65 8.00
CA HIS A 221 25.30 4.64 8.07
C HIS A 221 25.95 3.73 7.02
N ASP A 222 25.16 3.06 6.20
CA ASP A 222 25.63 2.05 5.22
C ASP A 222 26.51 0.95 5.87
N GLU A 223 26.20 0.62 7.14
CA GLU A 223 26.98 -0.31 7.98
C GLU A 223 26.46 -1.74 7.95
N ALA A 224 25.89 -2.17 6.84
CA ALA A 224 25.32 -3.53 6.72
C ALA A 224 26.41 -4.61 6.51
N THR A 225 27.27 -4.82 7.50
CA THR A 225 28.30 -5.87 7.49
C THR A 225 27.85 -7.15 8.16
N ALA A 226 26.80 -7.12 8.99
CA ALA A 226 26.23 -8.27 9.68
C ALA A 226 24.72 -8.11 9.86
N LEU A 227 23.99 -9.23 10.02
CA LEU A 227 22.55 -9.20 10.30
C LEU A 227 22.29 -8.52 11.65
N PRO A 228 21.22 -7.67 11.73
CA PRO A 228 20.89 -7.01 12.98
C PRO A 228 20.52 -8.02 14.07
N LYS A 229 20.95 -7.72 15.29
CA LYS A 229 20.53 -8.46 16.48
C LYS A 229 19.26 -7.86 17.05
N ILE A 230 18.25 -8.66 17.20
CA ILE A 230 16.93 -8.25 17.68
C ILE A 230 16.85 -8.43 19.20
N ARG A 231 16.43 -7.40 19.89
CA ARG A 231 16.21 -7.41 21.33
C ARG A 231 14.75 -7.69 21.65
N PHE A 232 14.52 -8.78 22.34
CA PHE A 232 13.21 -9.18 22.85
C PHE A 232 13.03 -8.84 24.33
N SER A 233 14.12 -8.90 25.11
CA SER A 233 14.07 -8.74 26.54
C SER A 233 13.61 -7.33 26.95
N GLY A 234 12.65 -7.27 27.87
CA GLY A 234 12.10 -6.02 28.40
C GLY A 234 10.98 -5.39 27.60
N PHE A 235 10.53 -6.03 26.51
CA PHE A 235 9.45 -5.54 25.64
C PHE A 235 8.31 -6.54 25.52
N PRO A 236 7.05 -6.15 25.83
CA PRO A 236 5.90 -7.05 25.72
C PRO A 236 5.31 -7.12 24.31
N ASP A 237 5.70 -6.21 23.41
CA ASP A 237 5.14 -6.02 22.07
C ASP A 237 5.93 -6.74 20.96
N ILE A 238 7.04 -7.40 21.30
CA ILE A 238 7.84 -8.21 20.38
C ILE A 238 8.10 -9.60 20.96
N VAL A 239 7.79 -10.63 20.19
CA VAL A 239 7.83 -12.04 20.66
C VAL A 239 8.52 -12.91 19.62
N CYS A 240 9.41 -13.80 20.06
CA CYS A 240 9.92 -14.88 19.23
C CYS A 240 8.96 -16.07 19.32
N VAL A 241 8.48 -16.56 18.17
CA VAL A 241 7.54 -17.68 18.08
C VAL A 241 8.24 -18.88 17.44
N PRO A 242 8.46 -19.97 18.18
CA PRO A 242 8.90 -21.23 17.60
C PRO A 242 7.88 -21.77 16.59
N GLY A 243 8.36 -22.53 15.60
CA GLY A 243 7.48 -23.04 14.55
C GLY A 243 6.40 -24.00 15.03
N ASP A 244 6.66 -24.75 16.09
CA ASP A 244 5.71 -25.66 16.73
C ASP A 244 4.60 -24.95 17.50
N GLU A 245 4.81 -23.71 17.96
CA GLU A 245 3.81 -22.86 18.64
C GLU A 245 3.04 -21.95 17.68
N LEU A 246 3.43 -21.88 16.41
CA LEU A 246 2.92 -20.92 15.45
C LEU A 246 1.41 -21.00 15.22
N ILE A 247 0.88 -22.24 15.11
CA ILE A 247 -0.56 -22.46 14.84
C ILE A 247 -1.39 -21.95 15.99
N GLU A 248 -1.02 -22.26 17.24
CA GLU A 248 -1.72 -21.83 18.43
C GLU A 248 -1.62 -20.31 18.61
N THR A 249 -0.46 -19.74 18.36
CA THR A 249 -0.21 -18.29 18.44
C THR A 249 -1.04 -17.53 17.41
N LEU A 250 -1.14 -18.02 16.16
CA LEU A 250 -1.99 -17.45 15.12
C LEU A 250 -3.48 -17.55 15.48
N ALA A 251 -3.94 -18.71 15.97
CA ALA A 251 -5.32 -18.88 16.42
C ALA A 251 -5.67 -17.91 17.55
N THR A 252 -4.73 -17.68 18.47
CA THR A 252 -4.86 -16.71 19.56
C THR A 252 -4.97 -15.29 19.02
N SER A 253 -4.12 -14.89 18.06
CA SER A 253 -4.18 -13.57 17.42
C SER A 253 -5.53 -13.36 16.72
N TYR A 254 -6.00 -14.36 15.95
CA TYR A 254 -7.30 -14.27 15.29
C TYR A 254 -8.47 -14.13 16.28
N SER A 255 -8.37 -14.74 17.46
CA SER A 255 -9.37 -14.59 18.53
C SER A 255 -9.30 -13.23 19.21
N GLN A 256 -8.10 -12.63 19.35
CA GLN A 256 -7.91 -11.38 20.09
C GLN A 256 -8.21 -10.14 19.24
N VAL A 257 -7.68 -10.09 18.03
CA VAL A 257 -7.76 -8.89 17.16
C VAL A 257 -8.48 -9.12 15.84
N GLY A 258 -8.78 -10.38 15.49
CA GLY A 258 -9.43 -10.74 14.23
C GLY A 258 -8.44 -11.03 13.09
N MET A 259 -8.98 -11.65 12.02
CA MET A 259 -8.20 -11.98 10.82
C MET A 259 -7.86 -10.74 9.99
N ASP A 260 -8.66 -9.70 10.06
CA ASP A 260 -8.45 -8.41 9.38
C ASP A 260 -7.28 -7.62 9.97
N GLU A 261 -7.03 -7.76 11.27
CA GLU A 261 -5.96 -7.10 12.01
C GLU A 261 -4.76 -8.02 12.33
N THR A 262 -4.68 -9.19 11.68
CA THR A 262 -3.54 -10.11 11.77
C THR A 262 -2.96 -10.38 10.39
N MET A 263 -1.63 -10.26 10.23
CA MET A 263 -0.95 -10.46 8.95
C MET A 263 0.35 -11.23 9.13
N VAL A 264 0.61 -12.18 8.22
CA VAL A 264 1.93 -12.81 8.09
C VAL A 264 2.70 -12.17 6.94
N VAL A 265 3.91 -11.68 7.21
CA VAL A 265 4.78 -11.02 6.23
C VAL A 265 5.98 -11.93 5.92
N THR A 266 6.19 -12.19 4.64
CA THR A 266 7.24 -13.10 4.15
C THR A 266 8.11 -12.45 3.08
N ARG A 267 9.24 -13.11 2.73
CA ARG A 267 10.16 -12.63 1.69
C ARG A 267 9.77 -13.05 0.27
N SER A 268 8.93 -14.05 0.10
CA SER A 268 8.61 -14.59 -1.22
C SER A 268 7.15 -15.05 -1.34
N ASN A 269 6.61 -15.06 -2.55
CA ASN A 269 5.29 -15.60 -2.83
C ASN A 269 5.21 -17.11 -2.49
N LYS A 270 6.27 -17.86 -2.73
CA LYS A 270 6.35 -19.28 -2.34
C LYS A 270 6.10 -19.46 -0.85
N ARG A 271 6.80 -18.66 -0.03
CA ARG A 271 6.65 -18.73 1.43
C ARG A 271 5.26 -18.28 1.86
N ALA A 272 4.75 -17.19 1.28
CA ALA A 272 3.39 -16.72 1.54
C ALA A 272 2.34 -17.78 1.21
N ASN A 273 2.48 -18.51 0.09
CA ASN A 273 1.57 -19.60 -0.28
C ASN A 273 1.58 -20.74 0.75
N ILE A 274 2.76 -21.13 1.26
CA ILE A 274 2.87 -22.16 2.31
C ILE A 274 2.12 -21.72 3.57
N TYR A 275 2.31 -20.47 4.01
CA TYR A 275 1.58 -19.92 5.16
C TYR A 275 0.07 -19.86 4.90
N ASN A 276 -0.34 -19.38 3.74
CA ASN A 276 -1.76 -19.29 3.39
C ASN A 276 -2.45 -20.67 3.44
N GLN A 277 -1.82 -21.69 2.90
CA GLN A 277 -2.34 -23.07 2.95
C GLN A 277 -2.33 -23.62 4.39
N GLY A 278 -1.23 -23.44 5.13
CA GLY A 278 -1.12 -23.87 6.52
C GLY A 278 -2.18 -23.20 7.42
N ILE A 279 -2.37 -21.90 7.29
CA ILE A 279 -3.39 -21.15 8.05
C ILE A 279 -4.79 -21.68 7.72
N ARG A 280 -5.13 -21.84 6.45
CA ARG A 280 -6.44 -22.35 6.06
C ARG A 280 -6.71 -23.74 6.59
N ASN A 281 -5.75 -24.65 6.46
CA ASN A 281 -5.92 -26.05 6.82
C ASN A 281 -5.84 -26.29 8.33
N GLN A 282 -4.90 -25.64 9.04
CA GLN A 282 -4.55 -25.98 10.42
C GLN A 282 -5.10 -24.99 11.46
N VAL A 283 -5.31 -23.73 11.06
CA VAL A 283 -5.86 -22.71 11.97
C VAL A 283 -7.36 -22.52 11.75
N LEU A 284 -7.80 -22.46 10.47
CA LEU A 284 -9.18 -22.15 10.10
C LEU A 284 -9.99 -23.42 9.75
N TRP A 285 -9.36 -24.59 9.66
CA TRP A 285 -10.00 -25.88 9.36
C TRP A 285 -10.81 -25.84 8.05
N ARG A 286 -10.25 -25.20 7.01
CA ARG A 286 -10.88 -25.06 5.69
C ARG A 286 -10.25 -26.01 4.71
N GLU A 287 -11.03 -26.99 4.25
CA GLU A 287 -10.57 -28.05 3.33
C GLU A 287 -10.81 -27.67 1.86
N GLU A 288 -11.91 -26.97 1.56
CA GLU A 288 -12.22 -26.56 0.20
C GLU A 288 -11.27 -25.46 -0.29
N GLU A 289 -11.03 -25.41 -1.61
CA GLU A 289 -10.15 -24.41 -2.22
C GLU A 289 -10.57 -22.97 -1.90
N LEU A 290 -11.88 -22.67 -1.90
CA LEU A 290 -12.45 -21.38 -1.52
C LEU A 290 -13.71 -21.56 -0.70
N THR A 291 -13.81 -20.83 0.41
CA THR A 291 -14.99 -20.84 1.28
C THR A 291 -15.40 -19.41 1.65
N SER A 292 -16.67 -19.25 2.07
CA SER A 292 -17.14 -17.99 2.66
C SER A 292 -16.28 -17.61 3.87
N GLY A 293 -15.95 -16.34 3.99
CA GLY A 293 -15.05 -15.80 5.02
C GLY A 293 -13.56 -15.91 4.67
N ASP A 294 -13.15 -16.51 3.54
CA ASP A 294 -11.75 -16.46 3.10
C ASP A 294 -11.35 -15.02 2.75
N TRP A 295 -10.14 -14.66 3.17
CA TRP A 295 -9.50 -13.42 2.79
C TRP A 295 -8.68 -13.61 1.52
N LEU A 296 -8.96 -12.78 0.54
CA LEU A 296 -8.28 -12.76 -0.74
C LEU A 296 -7.58 -11.41 -0.96
N MET A 297 -6.55 -11.44 -1.80
CA MET A 297 -5.89 -10.27 -2.36
C MET A 297 -5.99 -10.33 -3.87
N VAL A 298 -6.36 -9.23 -4.47
CA VAL A 298 -6.32 -9.05 -5.92
C VAL A 298 -4.87 -8.84 -6.35
N VAL A 299 -4.41 -9.55 -7.36
CA VAL A 299 -3.01 -9.52 -7.80
C VAL A 299 -2.78 -8.87 -9.15
N LYS A 300 -3.84 -8.40 -9.79
CA LYS A 300 -3.80 -7.62 -11.03
C LYS A 300 -4.92 -6.58 -11.01
N ASN A 301 -4.64 -5.35 -11.44
CA ASN A 301 -5.67 -4.33 -11.55
C ASN A 301 -6.84 -4.79 -12.42
N SER A 302 -8.05 -4.57 -11.98
CA SER A 302 -9.27 -4.92 -12.69
C SER A 302 -10.22 -3.72 -12.81
N TYR A 303 -10.61 -3.41 -14.02
CA TYR A 303 -11.48 -2.27 -14.37
C TYR A 303 -12.87 -2.74 -14.75
N TYR A 304 -12.96 -3.90 -15.34
CA TYR A 304 -14.17 -4.47 -15.95
C TYR A 304 -15.33 -4.57 -14.95
N TRP A 305 -15.10 -5.13 -13.78
CA TRP A 305 -16.16 -5.43 -12.82
C TRP A 305 -16.76 -4.20 -12.17
N THR A 306 -15.97 -3.13 -12.02
CA THR A 306 -16.46 -1.87 -11.46
C THR A 306 -17.15 -1.00 -12.49
N GLU A 307 -16.74 -1.06 -13.78
CA GLU A 307 -17.38 -0.30 -14.85
C GLU A 307 -18.84 -0.66 -15.06
N GLN A 308 -19.15 -1.95 -15.01
CA GLN A 308 -20.54 -2.42 -15.17
C GLN A 308 -21.48 -1.88 -14.10
N LYS A 309 -20.95 -1.58 -12.92
CA LYS A 309 -21.72 -1.06 -11.76
C LYS A 309 -21.77 0.46 -11.68
N LYS A 310 -20.81 1.18 -12.26
CA LYS A 310 -20.76 2.66 -12.20
C LYS A 310 -21.98 3.38 -12.72
N ALA A 311 -22.67 2.80 -13.67
CA ALA A 311 -23.91 3.37 -14.22
C ALA A 311 -25.07 3.31 -13.21
N GLU A 312 -25.02 2.38 -12.27
CA GLU A 312 -26.07 2.12 -11.28
C GLU A 312 -25.69 2.59 -9.86
N ASP A 313 -24.39 2.65 -9.56
CA ASP A 313 -23.88 2.91 -8.24
C ASP A 313 -22.66 3.86 -8.27
N THR A 314 -22.87 5.08 -7.78
CA THR A 314 -21.83 6.12 -7.71
C THR A 314 -20.80 5.87 -6.60
N SER A 315 -21.07 4.94 -5.66
CA SER A 315 -20.14 4.52 -4.60
C SER A 315 -19.11 3.50 -5.09
N ALA A 316 -19.32 2.89 -6.27
CA ALA A 316 -18.38 1.93 -6.82
C ALA A 316 -16.97 2.48 -6.94
N PRO A 317 -15.93 1.72 -6.55
CA PRO A 317 -14.54 2.13 -6.75
C PRO A 317 -14.25 2.31 -8.24
N ALA A 318 -13.30 3.15 -8.59
CA ALA A 318 -12.95 3.41 -10.00
C ALA A 318 -12.45 2.13 -10.70
N PHE A 319 -11.76 1.29 -9.99
CA PHE A 319 -11.26 -0.03 -10.38
C PHE A 319 -10.86 -0.78 -9.10
N ILE A 320 -10.58 -2.07 -9.21
CA ILE A 320 -10.01 -2.89 -8.14
C ILE A 320 -8.50 -2.91 -8.36
N ALA A 321 -7.74 -2.45 -7.39
CA ALA A 321 -6.29 -2.35 -7.52
C ALA A 321 -5.59 -3.66 -7.17
N ASN A 322 -4.40 -3.86 -7.76
CA ASN A 322 -3.46 -4.87 -7.30
C ASN A 322 -3.05 -4.56 -5.85
N GLY A 323 -3.25 -5.51 -4.94
CA GLY A 323 -3.04 -5.36 -3.51
C GLY A 323 -4.33 -5.14 -2.71
N ASP A 324 -5.47 -4.87 -3.36
CA ASP A 324 -6.75 -4.75 -2.65
C ASP A 324 -7.14 -6.08 -2.01
N ARG A 325 -7.62 -6.00 -0.77
CA ARG A 325 -8.08 -7.16 0.00
C ARG A 325 -9.61 -7.25 -0.01
N ALA A 326 -10.10 -8.47 -0.10
CA ALA A 326 -11.52 -8.74 -0.07
C ALA A 326 -11.85 -9.99 0.76
N VAL A 327 -13.06 -10.04 1.29
CA VAL A 327 -13.61 -11.21 2.01
C VAL A 327 -14.65 -11.88 1.11
N ILE A 328 -14.56 -13.18 0.98
CA ILE A 328 -15.56 -13.97 0.25
C ILE A 328 -16.86 -14.04 1.08
N GLN A 329 -17.93 -13.50 0.53
CA GLN A 329 -19.26 -13.65 1.10
C GLN A 329 -19.94 -14.92 0.62
N ARG A 330 -19.72 -15.28 -0.67
CA ARG A 330 -20.34 -16.45 -1.31
C ARG A 330 -19.50 -16.97 -2.47
N VAL A 331 -19.48 -18.30 -2.64
CA VAL A 331 -18.82 -19.02 -3.74
C VAL A 331 -19.90 -19.75 -4.56
N ARG A 332 -19.88 -19.66 -5.90
CA ARG A 332 -20.78 -20.37 -6.81
C ARG A 332 -20.12 -20.69 -8.15
N ASN A 333 -20.75 -21.55 -8.91
CA ASN A 333 -20.53 -21.80 -10.35
C ASN A 333 -19.04 -22.01 -10.70
N ARG A 334 -18.44 -23.08 -10.20
CA ARG A 334 -17.11 -23.49 -10.66
C ARG A 334 -17.18 -23.96 -12.10
N ARG A 335 -16.22 -23.54 -12.94
CA ARG A 335 -16.16 -23.86 -14.37
C ARG A 335 -14.72 -24.07 -14.80
N ASP A 336 -14.52 -25.09 -15.64
CA ASP A 336 -13.24 -25.38 -16.27
C ASP A 336 -13.36 -25.00 -17.74
N LEU A 337 -12.76 -23.90 -18.14
CA LEU A 337 -12.83 -23.33 -19.50
C LEU A 337 -11.44 -22.85 -19.92
N TYR A 338 -11.12 -22.94 -21.21
CA TYR A 338 -9.87 -22.42 -21.79
C TYR A 338 -8.58 -22.98 -21.14
N GLY A 339 -8.68 -24.13 -20.48
CA GLY A 339 -7.56 -24.70 -19.71
C GLY A 339 -7.30 -24.03 -18.37
N PHE A 340 -8.28 -23.24 -17.86
CA PHE A 340 -8.23 -22.55 -16.57
C PHE A 340 -9.49 -22.85 -15.74
N HIS A 341 -9.39 -22.57 -14.43
CA HIS A 341 -10.45 -22.79 -13.46
C HIS A 341 -11.05 -21.45 -13.02
N PHE A 342 -12.36 -21.30 -13.24
CA PHE A 342 -13.11 -20.09 -12.90
C PHE A 342 -14.15 -20.36 -11.83
N VAL A 343 -14.46 -19.31 -11.05
CA VAL A 343 -15.47 -19.34 -10.00
C VAL A 343 -16.19 -18.00 -9.89
N ASP A 344 -17.48 -18.01 -9.64
CA ASP A 344 -18.23 -16.80 -9.35
C ASP A 344 -18.16 -16.51 -7.84
N LEU A 345 -17.69 -15.32 -7.48
CA LEU A 345 -17.52 -14.86 -6.10
C LEU A 345 -18.34 -13.61 -5.83
N TRP A 346 -18.94 -13.56 -4.64
CA TRP A 346 -19.41 -12.32 -4.02
C TRP A 346 -18.34 -11.90 -3.05
N LEU A 347 -17.71 -10.76 -3.32
CA LEU A 347 -16.61 -10.20 -2.56
C LEU A 347 -17.05 -8.94 -1.83
N GLN A 348 -16.60 -8.77 -0.59
CA GLN A 348 -16.73 -7.54 0.18
C GLN A 348 -15.34 -6.94 0.35
N PHE A 349 -15.20 -5.65 0.05
CA PHE A 349 -13.95 -4.90 0.12
C PHE A 349 -13.95 -3.98 1.34
N PRO A 350 -13.33 -4.35 2.47
CA PRO A 350 -13.36 -3.55 3.70
C PRO A 350 -12.70 -2.18 3.58
N ASP A 351 -11.71 -2.05 2.69
CA ASP A 351 -10.99 -0.79 2.48
C ASP A 351 -11.78 0.21 1.62
N TYR A 352 -12.90 -0.20 1.04
CA TYR A 352 -13.85 0.62 0.27
C TYR A 352 -15.24 0.64 0.93
N ASP A 353 -15.31 0.95 2.22
CA ASP A 353 -16.54 1.04 3.01
C ASP A 353 -17.42 -0.23 2.92
N ASN A 354 -16.76 -1.40 2.92
CA ASN A 354 -17.41 -2.71 2.75
C ASN A 354 -18.18 -2.87 1.44
N TYR A 355 -17.69 -2.23 0.38
CA TYR A 355 -18.31 -2.35 -0.95
C TYR A 355 -18.41 -3.81 -1.39
N GLU A 356 -19.59 -4.21 -1.87
CA GLU A 356 -19.84 -5.58 -2.32
C GLU A 356 -19.86 -5.67 -3.85
N LEU A 357 -19.20 -6.68 -4.37
CA LEU A 357 -19.08 -6.89 -5.81
C LEU A 357 -19.16 -8.37 -6.16
N GLN A 358 -19.97 -8.68 -7.17
CA GLN A 358 -19.97 -10.00 -7.78
C GLN A 358 -18.98 -10.01 -8.95
N VAL A 359 -18.10 -11.01 -8.97
CA VAL A 359 -17.06 -11.17 -9.99
C VAL A 359 -16.93 -12.62 -10.41
N THR A 360 -16.39 -12.87 -11.60
CA THR A 360 -15.77 -14.15 -11.94
C THR A 360 -14.28 -14.05 -11.62
N ALA A 361 -13.77 -14.97 -10.85
CA ALA A 361 -12.37 -15.05 -10.46
C ALA A 361 -11.69 -16.27 -11.05
N LEU A 362 -10.38 -16.19 -11.22
CA LEU A 362 -9.52 -17.25 -11.72
C LEU A 362 -8.73 -17.85 -10.56
N THR A 363 -8.91 -19.17 -10.31
CA THR A 363 -8.32 -19.83 -9.13
C THR A 363 -6.90 -20.34 -9.37
N ASP A 364 -6.48 -20.47 -10.63
CA ASP A 364 -5.11 -20.92 -10.98
C ASP A 364 -4.00 -20.08 -10.36
N THR A 365 -4.29 -18.82 -10.04
CA THR A 365 -3.33 -17.91 -9.40
C THR A 365 -3.18 -18.13 -7.89
N LEU A 366 -4.07 -18.89 -7.24
CA LEU A 366 -4.05 -19.11 -5.78
C LEU A 366 -2.78 -19.83 -5.30
N ALA A 367 -2.34 -20.86 -6.03
CA ALA A 367 -1.23 -21.71 -5.65
C ALA A 367 0.09 -21.39 -6.38
N THR A 368 0.07 -20.56 -7.43
CA THR A 368 1.27 -20.25 -8.22
C THR A 368 2.28 -19.40 -7.42
N GLU A 369 3.57 -19.65 -7.62
CA GLU A 369 4.64 -18.80 -7.06
C GLU A 369 4.77 -17.47 -7.81
N ALA A 370 4.30 -17.40 -9.05
CA ALA A 370 4.25 -16.14 -9.81
C ALA A 370 3.31 -15.12 -9.14
N PRO A 371 3.59 -13.82 -9.26
CA PRO A 371 2.74 -12.78 -8.67
C PRO A 371 1.30 -12.77 -9.23
N ALA A 372 1.14 -13.14 -10.50
CA ALA A 372 -0.13 -13.23 -11.24
C ALA A 372 0.02 -14.32 -12.32
N LEU A 373 -0.90 -14.44 -13.28
CA LEU A 373 -0.69 -15.29 -14.47
C LEU A 373 0.61 -14.92 -15.16
N THR A 374 1.36 -15.95 -15.60
CA THR A 374 2.55 -15.72 -16.41
C THR A 374 2.18 -15.13 -17.77
N ARG A 375 3.17 -14.66 -18.50
CA ARG A 375 2.95 -14.10 -19.84
C ARG A 375 2.39 -15.17 -20.80
N GLU A 376 2.91 -16.39 -20.72
CA GLU A 376 2.44 -17.53 -21.51
C GLU A 376 0.99 -17.87 -21.18
N GLN A 377 0.63 -17.97 -19.90
CA GLN A 377 -0.74 -18.23 -19.45
C GLN A 377 -1.70 -17.11 -19.87
N SER A 378 -1.24 -15.84 -19.77
CA SER A 378 -2.05 -14.70 -20.21
C SER A 378 -2.29 -14.70 -21.71
N GLN A 379 -1.29 -15.11 -22.50
CA GLN A 379 -1.42 -15.26 -23.95
C GLN A 379 -2.34 -16.43 -24.30
N GLN A 380 -2.21 -17.57 -23.62
CA GLN A 380 -3.10 -18.71 -23.78
C GLN A 380 -4.57 -18.32 -23.54
N LEU A 381 -4.85 -17.65 -22.41
CA LEU A 381 -6.22 -17.19 -22.10
C LEU A 381 -6.74 -16.22 -23.17
N PHE A 382 -5.90 -15.32 -23.67
CA PHE A 382 -6.24 -14.41 -24.76
C PHE A 382 -6.61 -15.17 -26.04
N ASP A 383 -5.80 -16.14 -26.46
CA ASP A 383 -5.97 -16.87 -27.72
C ASP A 383 -7.21 -17.77 -27.66
N GLU A 384 -7.43 -18.47 -26.54
CA GLU A 384 -8.57 -19.36 -26.35
C GLU A 384 -9.91 -18.59 -26.30
N VAL A 385 -9.99 -17.50 -25.53
CA VAL A 385 -11.22 -16.67 -25.52
C VAL A 385 -11.44 -15.97 -26.85
N MET A 386 -10.36 -15.55 -27.56
CA MET A 386 -10.48 -14.96 -28.89
C MET A 386 -11.01 -15.95 -29.93
N ALA A 387 -10.73 -17.24 -29.77
CA ALA A 387 -11.24 -18.30 -30.67
C ALA A 387 -12.77 -18.41 -30.64
N ASP A 388 -13.42 -18.16 -29.49
CA ASP A 388 -14.87 -18.14 -29.36
C ASP A 388 -15.53 -17.04 -30.20
N TYR A 389 -14.79 -16.02 -30.59
CA TYR A 389 -15.25 -14.91 -31.43
C TYR A 389 -14.78 -15.03 -32.90
N ALA A 390 -14.34 -16.23 -33.36
CA ALA A 390 -13.83 -16.44 -34.71
C ALA A 390 -14.87 -16.16 -35.79
N ASP A 391 -16.17 -16.34 -35.50
CA ASP A 391 -17.31 -16.08 -36.38
C ASP A 391 -17.59 -14.58 -36.62
N VAL A 392 -17.04 -13.70 -35.77
CA VAL A 392 -17.21 -12.24 -35.89
C VAL A 392 -16.34 -11.72 -37.04
N ARG A 393 -16.95 -11.03 -38.00
CA ARG A 393 -16.34 -10.65 -39.27
C ARG A 393 -15.11 -9.75 -39.15
N THR A 394 -15.09 -8.80 -38.20
CA THR A 394 -14.04 -7.77 -38.15
C THR A 394 -13.19 -7.94 -36.89
N LYS A 395 -11.86 -7.73 -37.04
CA LYS A 395 -10.93 -7.74 -35.91
C LYS A 395 -11.33 -6.75 -34.79
N PRO A 396 -11.68 -5.47 -35.08
CA PRO A 396 -12.06 -4.53 -34.04
C PRO A 396 -13.26 -5.01 -33.20
N GLU A 397 -14.25 -5.64 -33.82
CA GLU A 397 -15.42 -6.14 -33.10
C GLU A 397 -15.08 -7.38 -32.26
N ARG A 398 -14.18 -8.27 -32.74
CA ARG A 398 -13.63 -9.38 -31.92
C ARG A 398 -12.95 -8.86 -30.67
N TYR A 399 -12.07 -7.86 -30.78
CA TYR A 399 -11.40 -7.23 -29.63
C TYR A 399 -12.38 -6.55 -28.67
N LYS A 400 -13.44 -5.95 -29.20
CA LYS A 400 -14.48 -5.34 -28.38
C LYS A 400 -15.22 -6.39 -27.55
N ARG A 401 -15.57 -7.54 -28.15
CA ARG A 401 -16.19 -8.65 -27.42
C ARG A 401 -15.26 -9.28 -26.41
N LEU A 402 -14.01 -9.52 -26.78
CA LEU A 402 -12.99 -10.02 -25.85
C LEU A 402 -12.85 -9.10 -24.62
N LYS A 403 -12.77 -7.79 -24.81
CA LYS A 403 -12.70 -6.83 -23.71
C LYS A 403 -13.96 -6.81 -22.84
N ALA A 404 -15.08 -7.22 -23.36
CA ALA A 404 -16.35 -7.34 -22.64
C ALA A 404 -16.59 -8.76 -22.08
N ASP A 405 -15.65 -9.69 -22.27
CA ASP A 405 -15.78 -11.07 -21.83
C ASP A 405 -15.45 -11.24 -20.35
N PRO A 406 -16.31 -11.85 -19.52
CA PRO A 406 -16.09 -12.02 -18.09
C PRO A 406 -14.95 -12.97 -17.74
N PHE A 407 -14.65 -13.97 -18.58
CA PHE A 407 -13.56 -14.92 -18.35
C PHE A 407 -12.21 -14.33 -18.70
N TYR A 408 -12.13 -13.57 -19.81
CA TYR A 408 -10.92 -12.80 -20.14
C TYR A 408 -10.59 -11.76 -19.05
N ASN A 409 -11.61 -11.15 -18.43
CA ASN A 409 -11.49 -10.18 -17.36
C ASN A 409 -11.61 -10.82 -15.98
N ALA A 410 -11.46 -12.13 -15.84
CA ALA A 410 -11.55 -12.80 -14.56
C ALA A 410 -10.55 -12.22 -13.55
N LEU A 411 -11.03 -12.02 -12.32
CA LEU A 411 -10.22 -11.43 -11.27
C LEU A 411 -9.13 -12.40 -10.85
N GLN A 412 -7.87 -11.99 -10.94
CA GLN A 412 -6.74 -12.79 -10.49
C GLN A 412 -6.53 -12.58 -9.00
N ILE A 413 -6.54 -13.67 -8.23
CA ILE A 413 -6.62 -13.66 -6.77
C ILE A 413 -5.57 -14.53 -6.12
N LYS A 414 -5.15 -14.18 -4.91
CA LYS A 414 -4.39 -15.00 -3.98
C LYS A 414 -5.03 -14.94 -2.59
N TYR A 415 -4.71 -15.91 -1.73
CA TYR A 415 -5.07 -15.78 -0.32
C TYR A 415 -4.31 -14.63 0.33
N ALA A 416 -4.92 -13.99 1.34
CA ALA A 416 -4.43 -12.77 1.98
C ALA A 416 -4.18 -12.89 3.49
N TYR A 417 -3.93 -14.09 3.99
CA TYR A 417 -3.49 -14.32 5.38
C TYR A 417 -1.98 -14.09 5.53
N ALA A 418 -1.23 -14.42 4.47
CA ALA A 418 0.19 -14.18 4.37
C ALA A 418 0.52 -13.53 3.03
N VAL A 419 1.37 -12.50 3.06
CA VAL A 419 1.75 -11.72 1.88
C VAL A 419 3.25 -11.44 1.88
N THR A 420 3.78 -11.03 0.75
CA THR A 420 5.15 -10.49 0.70
C THR A 420 5.20 -9.09 1.32
N CYS A 421 6.38 -8.68 1.82
CA CYS A 421 6.55 -7.37 2.43
C CYS A 421 6.17 -6.22 1.49
N HIS A 422 6.49 -6.31 0.19
CA HIS A 422 6.05 -5.32 -0.80
C HIS A 422 4.52 -5.19 -0.86
N LYS A 423 3.79 -6.30 -0.70
CA LYS A 423 2.32 -6.29 -0.66
C LYS A 423 1.76 -5.80 0.68
N ALA A 424 2.57 -5.85 1.74
CA ALA A 424 2.22 -5.33 3.04
C ALA A 424 2.49 -3.82 3.18
N GLN A 425 3.23 -3.20 2.25
CA GLN A 425 3.48 -1.76 2.27
C GLN A 425 2.18 -0.95 2.23
N GLY A 426 2.16 0.16 2.95
CA GLY A 426 0.98 1.01 3.11
C GLY A 426 -0.10 0.41 4.00
N GLY A 427 0.04 -0.85 4.46
CA GLY A 427 -0.82 -1.49 5.44
C GLY A 427 -0.22 -1.47 6.84
N GLN A 428 -1.08 -1.51 7.86
CA GLN A 428 -0.73 -1.70 9.25
C GLN A 428 -1.75 -2.66 9.89
N TRP A 429 -1.29 -3.48 10.81
CA TRP A 429 -2.10 -4.48 11.49
C TRP A 429 -1.73 -4.53 12.98
N ALA A 430 -2.70 -4.84 13.82
CA ALA A 430 -2.48 -4.99 15.26
C ALA A 430 -1.41 -6.07 15.54
N HIS A 431 -1.55 -7.24 14.91
CA HIS A 431 -0.62 -8.36 15.05
C HIS A 431 0.06 -8.70 13.72
N VAL A 432 1.39 -8.66 13.69
CA VAL A 432 2.18 -9.02 12.50
C VAL A 432 3.16 -10.11 12.83
N TYR A 433 3.16 -11.15 12.00
CA TYR A 433 4.10 -12.27 12.03
C TYR A 433 5.13 -12.07 10.92
N VAL A 434 6.41 -12.07 11.25
CA VAL A 434 7.48 -11.90 10.26
C VAL A 434 8.28 -13.18 10.16
N ASP A 435 8.32 -13.76 8.97
CA ASP A 435 9.17 -14.88 8.62
C ASP A 435 10.20 -14.46 7.57
N GLN A 436 11.43 -14.26 8.02
CA GLN A 436 12.56 -13.94 7.14
C GLN A 436 13.07 -15.15 6.33
N GLY A 437 12.67 -16.38 6.71
CA GLY A 437 13.26 -17.60 6.18
C GLY A 437 14.70 -17.82 6.66
N TYR A 438 15.45 -18.61 5.92
CA TYR A 438 16.88 -18.82 6.20
C TYR A 438 17.69 -17.63 5.72
N MET A 439 18.49 -17.04 6.63
CA MET A 439 19.37 -15.91 6.37
C MET A 439 20.72 -16.10 7.05
N THR A 440 21.79 -15.77 6.33
CA THR A 440 23.17 -15.67 6.84
C THR A 440 23.73 -14.28 6.55
N ASP A 441 24.85 -13.93 7.21
CA ASP A 441 25.51 -12.65 6.96
C ASP A 441 25.95 -12.47 5.49
N GLU A 442 26.31 -13.56 4.80
CA GLU A 442 26.67 -13.57 3.37
C GLU A 442 25.49 -13.24 2.45
N MET A 443 24.25 -13.42 2.92
CA MET A 443 23.02 -13.10 2.18
C MET A 443 22.50 -11.70 2.46
N LEU A 444 23.24 -10.94 3.27
CA LEU A 444 22.86 -9.58 3.63
C LEU A 444 23.01 -8.64 2.43
N THR A 445 21.97 -7.88 2.16
CA THR A 445 21.95 -6.84 1.14
C THR A 445 21.28 -5.59 1.70
N PRO A 446 21.51 -4.38 1.15
CA PRO A 446 20.77 -3.19 1.53
C PRO A 446 19.25 -3.39 1.45
N ASP A 447 18.76 -4.03 0.37
CA ASP A 447 17.34 -4.34 0.18
C ASP A 447 16.77 -5.18 1.33
N TYR A 448 17.56 -6.11 1.89
CA TYR A 448 17.11 -6.92 3.01
C TYR A 448 16.92 -6.08 4.27
N ILE A 449 17.77 -5.09 4.53
CA ILE A 449 17.64 -4.21 5.70
C ILE A 449 16.40 -3.33 5.56
N HIS A 450 16.14 -2.76 4.38
CA HIS A 450 14.92 -2.04 4.09
C HIS A 450 13.68 -2.96 4.22
N TRP A 451 13.78 -4.21 3.75
CA TRP A 451 12.73 -5.21 3.90
C TRP A 451 12.40 -5.46 5.37
N LEU A 452 13.44 -5.67 6.18
CA LEU A 452 13.28 -5.97 7.61
C LEU A 452 12.65 -4.79 8.36
N TYR A 453 13.15 -3.57 8.10
CA TYR A 453 12.58 -2.35 8.65
C TYR A 453 11.11 -2.19 8.27
N THR A 454 10.79 -2.40 6.98
CA THR A 454 9.43 -2.29 6.49
C THR A 454 8.52 -3.31 7.15
N ALA A 455 8.95 -4.58 7.24
CA ALA A 455 8.18 -5.65 7.86
C ALA A 455 7.88 -5.36 9.35
N PHE A 456 8.87 -4.90 10.11
CA PHE A 456 8.71 -4.57 11.54
C PHE A 456 7.71 -3.44 11.76
N THR A 457 7.77 -2.42 10.93
CA THR A 457 6.93 -1.22 11.06
C THR A 457 5.49 -1.43 10.58
N ARG A 458 5.12 -2.66 10.18
CA ARG A 458 3.71 -3.01 9.86
C ARG A 458 2.88 -3.30 11.11
N ALA A 459 3.52 -3.69 12.22
CA ALA A 459 2.84 -4.00 13.48
C ALA A 459 2.52 -2.72 14.26
N THR A 460 1.28 -2.63 14.77
CA THR A 460 0.87 -1.52 15.64
C THR A 460 0.77 -1.91 17.12
N GLU A 461 0.55 -3.18 17.44
CA GLU A 461 0.43 -3.67 18.80
C GLU A 461 1.44 -4.77 19.15
N LYS A 462 1.53 -5.82 18.30
CA LYS A 462 2.46 -6.94 18.53
C LYS A 462 3.15 -7.40 17.27
N LEU A 463 4.45 -7.64 17.40
CA LEU A 463 5.31 -8.21 16.39
C LEU A 463 5.78 -9.60 16.81
N PHE A 464 5.49 -10.60 16.01
CA PHE A 464 5.89 -11.99 16.22
C PHE A 464 6.94 -12.37 15.19
N LEU A 465 8.14 -12.75 15.66
CA LEU A 465 9.24 -13.19 14.79
C LEU A 465 9.28 -14.72 14.77
N VAL A 466 8.99 -15.30 13.61
CA VAL A 466 8.84 -16.76 13.48
C VAL A 466 10.19 -17.41 13.27
N ASN A 467 10.50 -18.40 14.11
CA ASN A 467 11.77 -19.18 14.06
C ASN A 467 13.02 -18.28 13.99
N TRP A 468 13.04 -17.21 14.77
CA TRP A 468 14.14 -16.25 14.74
C TRP A 468 15.44 -16.89 15.28
N PRO A 469 16.57 -16.81 14.55
CA PRO A 469 17.81 -17.46 14.97
C PRO A 469 18.39 -16.82 16.22
N LYS A 470 18.90 -17.64 17.15
CA LYS A 470 19.60 -17.14 18.36
C LYS A 470 20.82 -16.27 18.04
N THR A 471 21.49 -16.54 16.90
CA THR A 471 22.63 -15.74 16.42
C THR A 471 22.24 -14.31 16.05
N GLN A 472 20.97 -14.06 15.78
CA GLN A 472 20.37 -12.77 15.44
C GLN A 472 19.53 -12.21 16.60
N THR A 473 19.78 -12.65 17.80
CA THR A 473 19.12 -12.17 19.03
C THR A 473 20.14 -11.49 19.92
N GLU A 474 19.77 -10.34 20.48
CA GLU A 474 20.54 -9.67 21.53
C GLU A 474 20.27 -10.39 22.87
N GLU A 475 21.33 -10.73 23.60
CA GLU A 475 21.25 -11.43 24.90
C GLU A 475 20.65 -10.54 26.01
#